data_4fa698700689f57ee345a78c3dae8cee
#
_entry.id   4fa698700689f57ee345a78c3dae8cee
#
_cell.length_a   1.000
_cell.length_b   1.000
_cell.length_c   1.000
_cell.angle_alpha   90.00
_cell.angle_beta   90.00
_cell.angle_gamma   90.00
#
_symmetry.space_group_name_H-M   'P 1'
#
loop_
_entity.id
_entity.type
_entity.pdbx_description
1 polymer ?
#
loop_
_entity_poly.entity_id
_entity_poly.type
_entity_poly.pdbx_seq_one_letter_code
_entity_poly.pdbx_strand_id
1 'polypeptide(L)'
;MRDPSPQLWLVRVRKEFETLVQSALTPSLFEKTPLFTTLSARLFFASGNPSAGPDILIKRIRAQKAADYVRRLVWCQGKREFFSSCALLEMGLRCPAPVGYAINLIPFSRFDSLFISAFLPDAIPLSRQIADMKKPDRLAFLKMAARDIGFMFSRRVFH
;
A
#
# COMPACT_ATOMS: atom_id res chain seq x y z
N MET A 1 -2.66 21.43 4.40
CA MET A 1 -3.95 21.64 3.72
C MET A 1 -4.87 20.49 4.13
N ARG A 2 -5.84 20.74 5.02
CA ARG A 2 -6.83 19.74 5.45
C ARG A 2 -7.67 19.33 4.25
N ASP A 3 -7.95 18.06 4.08
CA ASP A 3 -8.89 17.57 3.07
C ASP A 3 -10.26 17.38 3.76
N PRO A 4 -11.15 18.36 3.71
CA PRO A 4 -12.41 18.34 4.43
C PRO A 4 -13.47 17.44 3.78
N SER A 5 -13.09 16.75 2.70
CA SER A 5 -14.05 15.91 1.97
C SER A 5 -14.57 14.81 2.88
N PRO A 6 -15.89 14.63 3.01
CA PRO A 6 -16.45 13.52 3.72
C PRO A 6 -15.92 12.22 3.11
N GLN A 7 -15.69 11.21 3.96
CA GLN A 7 -15.12 9.93 3.52
C GLN A 7 -16.04 8.82 3.99
N LEU A 8 -16.44 7.98 3.04
CA LEU A 8 -17.19 6.78 3.29
C LEU A 8 -16.44 5.61 2.66
N TRP A 9 -15.83 4.77 3.51
CA TRP A 9 -15.00 3.66 3.06
C TRP A 9 -15.74 2.33 3.09
N LEU A 10 -15.78 1.64 1.96
CA LEU A 10 -16.08 0.22 1.90
C LEU A 10 -14.79 -0.55 2.15
N VAL A 11 -14.63 -1.08 3.36
CA VAL A 11 -13.41 -1.76 3.80
C VAL A 11 -13.51 -3.26 3.55
N ARG A 12 -12.44 -3.85 3.03
CA ARG A 12 -12.24 -5.29 2.86
C ARG A 12 -10.89 -5.67 3.45
N VAL A 13 -10.92 -6.42 4.53
CA VAL A 13 -9.74 -6.78 5.33
C VAL A 13 -9.74 -8.27 5.59
N ARG A 14 -8.57 -8.83 5.79
CA ARG A 14 -8.46 -10.18 6.33
C ARG A 14 -9.01 -10.21 7.75
N LYS A 15 -9.76 -11.25 8.09
CA LYS A 15 -10.54 -11.36 9.33
C LYS A 15 -9.71 -11.10 10.59
N GLU A 16 -8.47 -11.58 10.60
CA GLU A 16 -7.52 -11.42 11.71
C GLU A 16 -7.10 -9.96 11.98
N PHE A 17 -7.31 -9.04 11.00
CA PHE A 17 -6.95 -7.62 11.11
C PHE A 17 -8.15 -6.68 11.22
N GLU A 18 -9.37 -7.20 11.26
CA GLU A 18 -10.59 -6.39 11.17
C GLU A 18 -10.67 -5.35 12.30
N THR A 19 -10.49 -5.76 13.53
CA THR A 19 -10.52 -4.89 14.71
C THR A 19 -9.42 -3.82 14.64
N LEU A 20 -8.21 -4.21 14.25
CA LEU A 20 -7.07 -3.30 14.11
C LEU A 20 -7.34 -2.22 13.07
N VAL A 21 -7.83 -2.62 11.90
CA VAL A 21 -8.09 -1.68 10.81
C VAL A 21 -9.26 -0.76 11.12
N GLN A 22 -10.32 -1.25 11.74
CA GLN A 22 -11.45 -0.43 12.19
C GLN A 22 -11.01 0.63 13.20
N SER A 23 -10.18 0.29 14.17
CA SER A 23 -9.64 1.24 15.14
C SER A 23 -8.68 2.25 14.51
N ALA A 24 -7.94 1.85 13.48
CA ALA A 24 -6.96 2.70 12.81
C ALA A 24 -7.57 3.66 11.78
N LEU A 25 -8.66 3.27 11.10
CA LEU A 25 -9.29 4.08 10.03
C LEU A 25 -10.19 5.19 10.59
N THR A 26 -9.65 5.97 11.50
CA THR A 26 -10.34 7.16 12.04
C THR A 26 -10.05 8.40 11.17
N PRO A 27 -10.95 9.39 11.13
CA PRO A 27 -10.68 10.66 10.44
C PRO A 27 -9.38 11.32 10.90
N SER A 28 -9.06 11.24 12.19
CA SER A 28 -7.85 11.78 12.79
C SER A 28 -6.55 11.18 12.25
N LEU A 29 -6.57 9.93 11.74
CA LEU A 29 -5.40 9.34 11.10
C LEU A 29 -4.96 10.19 9.89
N PHE A 30 -5.90 10.62 9.07
CA PHE A 30 -5.61 11.35 7.84
C PHE A 30 -5.33 12.85 8.07
N GLU A 31 -5.49 13.33 9.29
CA GLU A 31 -5.05 14.66 9.73
C GLU A 31 -3.59 14.68 10.15
N LYS A 32 -3.02 13.52 10.48
CA LYS A 32 -1.60 13.38 10.81
C LYS A 32 -0.71 13.69 9.61
N THR A 33 0.53 14.08 9.89
CA THR A 33 1.55 14.20 8.85
C THR A 33 1.82 12.83 8.24
N PRO A 34 1.70 12.67 6.91
CA PRO A 34 2.01 11.39 6.27
C PRO A 34 3.51 11.10 6.36
N LEU A 35 3.88 9.83 6.53
CA LEU A 35 5.27 9.37 6.48
C LEU A 35 5.93 9.70 5.15
N PHE A 36 5.16 9.59 4.08
CA PHE A 36 5.63 9.84 2.72
C PHE A 36 4.50 10.35 1.84
N THR A 37 4.81 11.27 0.93
CA THR A 37 3.84 11.85 -0.01
C THR A 37 4.39 11.83 -1.42
N THR A 38 3.58 11.32 -2.36
CA THR A 38 3.80 11.42 -3.80
C THR A 38 2.64 12.17 -4.47
N LEU A 39 2.74 12.38 -5.78
CA LEU A 39 1.62 12.93 -6.57
C LEU A 39 0.37 12.05 -6.51
N SER A 40 0.56 10.72 -6.46
CA SER A 40 -0.52 9.73 -6.54
C SER A 40 -0.96 9.15 -5.20
N ALA A 41 -0.16 9.28 -4.14
CA ALA A 41 -0.48 8.64 -2.87
C ALA A 41 0.12 9.36 -1.65
N ARG A 42 -0.48 9.10 -0.49
CA ARG A 42 0.05 9.45 0.83
C ARG A 42 0.09 8.20 1.70
N LEU A 43 1.18 8.03 2.45
CA LEU A 43 1.39 6.90 3.35
C LEU A 43 1.23 7.37 4.79
N PHE A 44 0.44 6.63 5.56
CA PHE A 44 0.18 6.87 6.96
C PHE A 44 0.54 5.63 7.77
N PHE A 45 1.11 5.86 8.95
CA PHE A 45 1.42 4.82 9.90
C PHE A 45 0.33 4.77 10.97
N ALA A 46 -0.10 3.56 11.29
CA ALA A 46 -0.94 3.31 12.43
C ALA A 46 -0.30 2.22 13.28
N SER A 47 -0.02 2.56 14.54
CA SER A 47 0.52 1.61 15.50
C SER A 47 -0.53 0.58 15.86
N GLY A 48 -0.15 -0.68 15.78
CA GLY A 48 -0.91 -1.77 16.37
C GLY A 48 -0.80 -1.72 17.90
N ASN A 49 -1.83 -2.15 18.59
CA ASN A 49 -1.70 -2.49 20.00
C ASN A 49 -1.02 -3.88 20.06
N PRO A 50 -0.04 -4.13 20.95
CA PRO A 50 0.55 -5.46 21.12
C PRO A 50 -0.44 -6.62 21.25
N SER A 51 -1.64 -6.32 21.78
CA SER A 51 -2.75 -7.27 21.89
C SER A 51 -3.68 -7.33 20.66
N ALA A 52 -3.58 -6.35 19.72
CA ALA A 52 -4.49 -6.22 18.57
C ALA A 52 -3.83 -6.55 17.23
N GLY A 53 -2.50 -6.73 17.18
CA GLY A 53 -1.78 -7.10 15.97
C GLY A 53 -0.61 -6.16 15.63
N PRO A 54 0.07 -6.42 14.53
CA PRO A 54 1.26 -5.69 14.12
C PRO A 54 0.92 -4.24 13.69
N ASP A 55 1.95 -3.40 13.66
CA ASP A 55 1.86 -2.09 13.06
C ASP A 55 1.46 -2.18 11.57
N ILE A 56 0.66 -1.24 11.11
CA ILE A 56 0.19 -1.21 9.73
C ILE A 56 0.56 0.09 9.01
N LEU A 57 0.76 -0.05 7.71
CA LEU A 57 0.96 1.05 6.78
C LEU A 57 -0.28 1.21 5.91
N ILE A 58 -0.84 2.42 5.89
CA ILE A 58 -2.03 2.75 5.11
C ILE A 58 -1.62 3.71 3.99
N LYS A 59 -1.74 3.22 2.76
CA LYS A 59 -1.50 3.99 1.55
C LYS A 59 -2.82 4.55 1.03
N ARG A 60 -2.98 5.86 1.13
CA ARG A 60 -4.14 6.59 0.60
C ARG A 60 -3.86 7.03 -0.83
N ILE A 61 -4.62 6.51 -1.77
CA ILE A 61 -4.36 6.62 -3.21
C ILE A 61 -5.33 7.64 -3.83
N ARG A 62 -4.82 8.47 -4.74
CA ARG A 62 -5.60 9.47 -5.47
C ARG A 62 -6.08 8.92 -6.79
N ALA A 63 -7.31 9.25 -7.16
CA ALA A 63 -7.76 9.15 -8.53
C ALA A 63 -6.95 10.11 -9.42
N GLN A 64 -6.38 9.60 -10.51
CA GLN A 64 -5.56 10.39 -11.41
C GLN A 64 -6.30 10.78 -12.70
N LYS A 65 -7.23 9.94 -13.12
CA LYS A 65 -8.01 10.09 -14.35
C LYS A 65 -9.50 10.06 -14.06
N ALA A 66 -10.29 10.73 -14.89
CA ALA A 66 -11.75 10.67 -14.79
C ALA A 66 -12.30 9.23 -14.80
N ALA A 67 -11.69 8.34 -15.61
CA ALA A 67 -12.04 6.93 -15.66
C ALA A 67 -11.83 6.19 -14.31
N ASP A 68 -10.92 6.65 -13.44
CA ASP A 68 -10.68 6.04 -12.14
C ASP A 68 -11.89 6.21 -11.22
N TYR A 69 -12.62 7.34 -11.35
CA TYR A 69 -13.84 7.57 -10.57
C TYR A 69 -14.98 6.61 -10.94
N VAL A 70 -15.03 6.17 -12.18
CA VAL A 70 -16.06 5.21 -12.64
C VAL A 70 -15.62 3.78 -12.28
N ARG A 71 -14.36 3.46 -12.49
CA ARG A 71 -13.82 2.11 -12.28
C ARG A 71 -13.59 1.75 -10.81
N ARG A 72 -13.53 2.72 -9.90
CA ARG A 72 -13.15 2.51 -8.50
C ARG A 72 -13.95 1.43 -7.78
N LEU A 73 -15.25 1.31 -8.05
CA LEU A 73 -16.11 0.32 -7.40
C LEU A 73 -15.77 -1.11 -7.83
N VAL A 74 -15.33 -1.28 -9.08
CA VAL A 74 -14.99 -2.58 -9.63
C VAL A 74 -13.50 -2.88 -9.47
N TRP A 75 -12.64 -1.92 -9.83
CA TRP A 75 -11.20 -2.14 -9.96
C TRP A 75 -10.37 -0.89 -9.60
N CYS A 76 -10.32 -0.54 -8.32
CA CYS A 76 -9.51 0.57 -7.84
C CYS A 76 -8.05 0.15 -7.61
N GLN A 77 -7.16 1.14 -7.54
CA GLN A 77 -5.73 0.89 -7.35
C GLN A 77 -5.41 0.18 -6.03
N GLY A 78 -6.10 0.52 -4.92
CA GLY A 78 -5.90 -0.16 -3.64
C GLY A 78 -6.25 -1.65 -3.69
N LYS A 79 -7.34 -2.00 -4.38
CA LYS A 79 -7.72 -3.40 -4.64
C LYS A 79 -6.67 -4.12 -5.49
N ARG A 80 -6.17 -3.48 -6.55
CA ARG A 80 -5.11 -4.05 -7.41
C ARG A 80 -3.84 -4.33 -6.61
N GLU A 81 -3.37 -3.38 -5.83
CA GLU A 81 -2.18 -3.54 -4.99
C GLU A 81 -2.35 -4.68 -3.99
N PHE A 82 -3.53 -4.82 -3.39
CA PHE A 82 -3.82 -5.92 -2.47
C PHE A 82 -3.69 -7.29 -3.17
N PHE A 83 -4.38 -7.50 -4.28
CA PHE A 83 -4.33 -8.79 -4.98
C PHE A 83 -2.95 -9.08 -5.58
N SER A 84 -2.26 -8.06 -6.11
CA SER A 84 -0.88 -8.23 -6.59
C SER A 84 0.07 -8.64 -5.45
N SER A 85 -0.07 -8.04 -4.26
CA SER A 85 0.75 -8.42 -3.10
C SER A 85 0.44 -9.84 -2.61
N CYS A 86 -0.84 -10.26 -2.63
CA CYS A 86 -1.19 -11.65 -2.34
C CYS A 86 -0.51 -12.61 -3.34
N ALA A 87 -0.61 -12.33 -4.63
CA ALA A 87 0.02 -13.16 -5.67
C ALA A 87 1.55 -13.22 -5.53
N LEU A 88 2.21 -12.11 -5.17
CA LEU A 88 3.64 -12.09 -4.91
C LEU A 88 4.02 -13.02 -3.74
N LEU A 89 3.27 -12.98 -2.65
CA LEU A 89 3.51 -13.87 -1.51
C LEU A 89 3.29 -15.34 -1.87
N GLU A 90 2.24 -15.66 -2.62
CA GLU A 90 1.97 -17.01 -3.11
C GLU A 90 3.10 -17.55 -4.01
N MET A 91 3.79 -16.68 -4.72
CA MET A 91 4.98 -17.01 -5.50
C MET A 91 6.27 -17.10 -4.68
N GLY A 92 6.21 -16.92 -3.36
CA GLY A 92 7.36 -16.93 -2.47
C GLY A 92 8.22 -15.66 -2.53
N LEU A 93 7.75 -14.58 -3.18
CA LEU A 93 8.44 -13.31 -3.18
C LEU A 93 8.16 -12.53 -1.89
N ARG A 94 9.21 -11.92 -1.33
CA ARG A 94 9.11 -11.16 -0.09
C ARG A 94 8.51 -9.78 -0.38
N CYS A 95 7.33 -9.52 0.16
CA CYS A 95 6.70 -8.20 0.18
C CYS A 95 6.00 -7.99 1.52
N PRO A 96 5.68 -6.74 1.90
CA PRO A 96 4.88 -6.47 3.09
C PRO A 96 3.56 -7.24 3.02
N ALA A 97 3.20 -7.94 4.11
CA ALA A 97 1.99 -8.74 4.14
C ALA A 97 0.75 -7.85 3.86
N PRO A 98 -0.05 -8.15 2.83
CA PRO A 98 -1.25 -7.38 2.54
C PRO A 98 -2.31 -7.67 3.60
N VAL A 99 -2.79 -6.62 4.24
CA VAL A 99 -3.81 -6.67 5.29
C VAL A 99 -5.20 -6.48 4.68
N GLY A 100 -5.35 -5.53 3.77
CA GLY A 100 -6.63 -5.23 3.16
C GLY A 100 -6.59 -4.06 2.18
N TYR A 101 -7.79 -3.66 1.74
CA TYR A 101 -8.00 -2.47 0.94
C TYR A 101 -9.34 -1.82 1.30
N ALA A 102 -9.51 -0.55 0.93
CA ALA A 102 -10.78 0.13 1.04
C ALA A 102 -11.08 0.96 -0.21
N ILE A 103 -12.35 1.12 -0.51
CA ILE A 103 -12.87 1.90 -1.65
C ILE A 103 -13.66 3.07 -1.09
N ASN A 104 -13.38 4.27 -1.56
CA ASN A 104 -14.18 5.43 -1.20
C ASN A 104 -15.48 5.44 -2.02
N LEU A 105 -16.60 5.42 -1.32
CA LEU A 105 -17.92 5.42 -1.94
C LEU A 105 -18.39 6.82 -2.36
N ILE A 106 -17.73 7.88 -1.88
CA ILE A 106 -18.12 9.25 -2.22
C ILE A 106 -17.67 9.60 -3.64
N PRO A 107 -18.61 9.95 -4.53
CA PRO A 107 -18.30 10.34 -5.89
C PRO A 107 -17.32 11.54 -5.92
N PHE A 108 -16.42 11.53 -6.91
CA PHE A 108 -15.48 12.63 -7.17
C PHE A 108 -14.57 13.00 -5.99
N SER A 109 -14.47 12.14 -4.96
CA SER A 109 -13.49 12.33 -3.90
C SER A 109 -12.08 12.28 -4.48
N ARG A 110 -11.20 13.17 -4.01
CA ARG A 110 -9.79 13.25 -4.42
C ARG A 110 -9.04 11.94 -4.21
N PHE A 111 -9.43 11.16 -3.20
CA PHE A 111 -8.86 9.85 -2.90
C PHE A 111 -9.90 8.79 -3.19
N ASP A 112 -9.51 7.81 -3.99
CA ASP A 112 -10.40 6.76 -4.48
C ASP A 112 -10.32 5.48 -3.66
N SER A 113 -9.14 5.16 -3.13
CA SER A 113 -8.92 3.90 -2.45
C SER A 113 -7.79 3.95 -1.42
N LEU A 114 -7.79 2.93 -0.55
CA LEU A 114 -6.70 2.62 0.38
C LEU A 114 -6.13 1.25 0.03
N PHE A 115 -4.83 1.12 0.21
CA PHE A 115 -4.14 -0.15 0.36
C PHE A 115 -3.54 -0.23 1.76
N ILE A 116 -3.71 -1.37 2.43
CA ILE A 116 -3.29 -1.58 3.81
C ILE A 116 -2.36 -2.80 3.84
N SER A 117 -1.17 -2.61 4.39
CA SER A 117 -0.18 -3.67 4.56
C SER A 117 0.43 -3.64 5.95
N ALA A 118 1.07 -4.74 6.36
CA ALA A 118 1.90 -4.75 7.54
C ALA A 118 3.06 -3.74 7.39
N PHE A 119 3.41 -3.06 8.47
CA PHE A 119 4.55 -2.17 8.50
C PHE A 119 5.83 -2.98 8.71
N LEU A 120 6.87 -2.66 7.95
CA LEU A 120 8.21 -3.24 8.10
C LEU A 120 9.12 -2.16 8.68
N PRO A 121 9.45 -2.21 9.98
CA PRO A 121 10.20 -1.14 10.65
C PRO A 121 11.61 -0.96 10.09
N ASP A 122 12.23 -2.05 9.66
CA ASP A 122 13.62 -2.05 9.16
C ASP A 122 13.72 -1.89 7.64
N ALA A 123 12.60 -1.61 6.96
CA ALA A 123 12.60 -1.42 5.51
C ALA A 123 13.25 -0.09 5.13
N ILE A 124 14.32 -0.16 4.38
CA ILE A 124 15.04 1.00 3.85
C ILE A 124 14.64 1.21 2.38
N PRO A 125 14.32 2.44 1.95
CA PRO A 125 14.07 2.72 0.54
C PRO A 125 15.23 2.25 -0.34
N LEU A 126 14.91 1.54 -1.40
CA LEU A 126 15.88 0.93 -2.31
C LEU A 126 16.89 1.95 -2.86
N SER A 127 16.43 3.16 -3.19
CA SER A 127 17.29 4.25 -3.67
C SER A 127 18.37 4.62 -2.67
N ARG A 128 18.04 4.64 -1.38
CA ARG A 128 19.00 4.93 -0.30
C ARG A 128 19.97 3.78 -0.12
N GLN A 129 19.47 2.55 -0.08
CA GLN A 129 20.30 1.36 0.08
C GLN A 129 21.32 1.22 -1.06
N ILE A 130 20.92 1.44 -2.32
CA ILE A 130 21.82 1.37 -3.48
C ILE A 130 22.89 2.47 -3.43
N ALA A 131 22.56 3.67 -2.95
CA ALA A 131 23.53 4.77 -2.85
C ALA A 131 24.68 4.44 -1.90
N ASP A 132 24.39 3.73 -0.81
CA ASP A 132 25.38 3.40 0.25
C ASP A 132 26.17 2.11 -0.06
N MET A 133 25.77 1.33 -1.08
CA MET A 133 26.45 0.08 -1.45
C MET A 133 27.75 0.30 -2.21
N LYS A 134 28.77 -0.52 -1.92
CA LYS A 134 29.97 -0.64 -2.74
C LYS A 134 29.64 -1.20 -4.13
N LYS A 135 30.45 -0.86 -5.13
CA LYS A 135 30.21 -1.26 -6.53
C LYS A 135 29.93 -2.75 -6.75
N PRO A 136 30.71 -3.71 -6.18
CA PRO A 136 30.46 -5.13 -6.38
C PRO A 136 29.12 -5.57 -5.74
N ASP A 137 28.82 -5.09 -4.54
CA ASP A 137 27.59 -5.44 -3.82
C ASP A 137 26.35 -4.87 -4.54
N ARG A 138 26.50 -3.63 -5.08
CA ARG A 138 25.46 -3.00 -5.90
C ARG A 138 25.15 -3.82 -7.15
N LEU A 139 26.18 -4.34 -7.83
CA LEU A 139 25.99 -5.16 -9.03
C LEU A 139 25.30 -6.49 -8.69
N ALA A 140 25.72 -7.16 -7.61
CA ALA A 140 25.10 -8.39 -7.14
C ALA A 140 23.62 -8.16 -6.78
N PHE A 141 23.33 -7.09 -6.07
CA PHE A 141 21.98 -6.70 -5.71
C PHE A 141 21.10 -6.40 -6.93
N LEU A 142 21.60 -5.63 -7.90
CA LEU A 142 20.87 -5.33 -9.14
C LEU A 142 20.58 -6.58 -9.96
N LYS A 143 21.51 -7.54 -10.02
CA LYS A 143 21.27 -8.85 -10.66
C LYS A 143 20.16 -9.63 -9.97
N MET A 144 20.14 -9.66 -8.65
CA MET A 144 19.07 -10.29 -7.87
C MET A 144 17.72 -9.61 -8.13
N ALA A 145 17.65 -8.29 -8.04
CA ALA A 145 16.43 -7.53 -8.33
C ALA A 145 15.92 -7.74 -9.77
N ALA A 146 16.83 -7.75 -10.75
CA ALA A 146 16.47 -8.01 -12.15
C ALA A 146 15.92 -9.43 -12.34
N ARG A 147 16.46 -10.43 -11.62
CA ARG A 147 15.95 -11.81 -11.63
C ARG A 147 14.53 -11.88 -11.06
N ASP A 148 14.28 -11.22 -9.92
CA ASP A 148 12.95 -11.20 -9.29
C ASP A 148 11.94 -10.47 -10.18
N ILE A 149 12.33 -9.36 -10.79
CA ILE A 149 11.50 -8.63 -11.78
C ILE A 149 11.21 -9.53 -12.99
N GLY A 150 12.22 -10.19 -13.55
CA GLY A 150 12.06 -11.13 -14.67
C GLY A 150 11.11 -12.28 -14.33
N PHE A 151 11.22 -12.82 -13.13
CA PHE A 151 10.30 -13.84 -12.61
C PHE A 151 8.86 -13.32 -12.52
N MET A 152 8.64 -12.12 -11.99
CA MET A 152 7.31 -11.50 -11.92
C MET A 152 6.71 -11.29 -13.32
N PHE A 153 7.52 -10.83 -14.31
CA PHE A 153 7.07 -10.70 -15.70
C PHE A 153 6.67 -12.03 -16.32
N SER A 154 7.46 -13.10 -16.11
CA SER A 154 7.15 -14.43 -16.63
C SER A 154 5.82 -14.99 -16.08
N ARG A 155 5.42 -14.56 -14.90
CA ARG A 155 4.16 -14.94 -14.24
C ARG A 155 3.01 -13.95 -14.48
N ARG A 156 3.20 -12.94 -15.34
CA ARG A 156 2.19 -11.93 -15.68
C ARG A 156 1.63 -11.15 -14.48
N VAL A 157 2.45 -10.92 -13.45
CA VAL A 157 2.03 -10.17 -12.25
C VAL A 157 1.87 -8.68 -12.54
N PHE A 158 2.56 -8.18 -13.56
CA PHE A 158 2.42 -6.80 -14.01
C PHE A 158 1.40 -6.73 -15.16
N HIS A 159 0.32 -5.99 -14.91
CA HIS A 159 -0.67 -5.58 -15.90
C HIS A 159 -0.82 -4.06 -15.90
#